data_789ba32be357236247ae7b44f9488a31
#
_entry.id   789ba32be357236247ae7b44f9488a31
#
_cell.length_a   1.000
_cell.length_b   1.000
_cell.length_c   1.000
_cell.angle_alpha   90.00
_cell.angle_beta   90.00
_cell.angle_gamma   90.00
#
_symmetry.space_group_name_H-M   'P 1'
#
loop_
_entity.id
_entity.type
_entity.pdbx_description
1 polymer ?
#
loop_
_entity_poly.entity_id
_entity_poly.type
_entity_poly.pdbx_seq_one_letter_code
_entity_poly.pdbx_strand_id
1 'polypeptide(L)'
;MLKLLIVDDERIIRESMATIIDWNTLDIQLIGTAKDGIEAYNIILDEYPDIVLTDIKMPALSGIELIAKIHEINPQTQFIILSGYGEFEYAKKAMQYGVKHYLLKPCNEMQIVDSIKNIKKDYFQNITHFMKEDPETNINVFHSIGVSIFTSCLSLPSDTCAFQNIIKTYSKYLDVQTTPYTLYY
;
A
#
# COMPACT_ATOMS: atom_id res chain seq x y z
N MET A 1 6.58 -0.80 5.91
CA MET A 1 5.37 -1.63 5.99
C MET A 1 4.25 -0.86 5.33
N LEU A 2 3.60 -1.38 4.28
CA LEU A 2 2.52 -0.67 3.59
C LEU A 2 1.20 -0.85 4.35
N LYS A 3 0.39 0.21 4.41
CA LYS A 3 -0.92 0.21 5.07
C LYS A 3 -2.00 -0.30 4.10
N LEU A 4 -2.83 -1.24 4.56
CA LEU A 4 -3.94 -1.81 3.80
C LEU A 4 -5.27 -1.53 4.50
N LEU A 5 -6.27 -1.11 3.73
CA LEU A 5 -7.68 -1.05 4.13
C LEU A 5 -8.49 -2.07 3.31
N ILE A 6 -9.39 -2.81 3.96
CA ILE A 6 -10.33 -3.74 3.31
C ILE A 6 -11.74 -3.15 3.37
N VAL A 7 -12.41 -3.10 2.21
CA VAL A 7 -13.75 -2.52 2.07
C VAL A 7 -14.67 -3.50 1.36
N ASP A 8 -15.72 -3.94 2.04
CA ASP A 8 -16.71 -4.87 1.47
C ASP A 8 -18.00 -4.76 2.33
N ASP A 9 -19.17 -4.68 1.74
CA ASP A 9 -20.43 -4.58 2.50
C ASP A 9 -20.81 -5.91 3.14
N GLU A 10 -20.36 -7.03 2.59
CA GLU A 10 -20.58 -8.35 3.16
C GLU A 10 -19.61 -8.63 4.33
N ARG A 11 -20.14 -8.59 5.54
CA ARG A 11 -19.36 -8.77 6.78
C ARG A 11 -18.52 -10.05 6.77
N ILE A 12 -19.07 -11.16 6.31
CA ILE A 12 -18.39 -12.46 6.30
C ILE A 12 -17.17 -12.41 5.36
N ILE A 13 -17.31 -11.82 4.18
CA ILE A 13 -16.22 -11.69 3.20
C ILE A 13 -15.13 -10.80 3.79
N ARG A 14 -15.50 -9.66 4.33
CA ARG A 14 -14.59 -8.68 4.94
C ARG A 14 -13.79 -9.27 6.09
N GLU A 15 -14.45 -9.93 7.04
CA GLU A 15 -13.80 -10.58 8.19
C GLU A 15 -12.91 -11.77 7.74
N SER A 16 -13.36 -12.54 6.76
CA SER A 16 -12.58 -13.65 6.22
C SER A 16 -11.29 -13.16 5.57
N MET A 17 -11.33 -12.14 4.73
CA MET A 17 -10.13 -11.55 4.12
C MET A 17 -9.16 -10.99 5.17
N ALA A 18 -9.70 -10.35 6.22
CA ALA A 18 -8.88 -9.80 7.27
C ALA A 18 -8.13 -10.86 8.09
N THR A 19 -8.66 -12.08 8.19
CA THR A 19 -8.15 -13.13 9.11
C THR A 19 -7.43 -14.27 8.39
N ILE A 20 -7.80 -14.62 7.16
CA ILE A 20 -7.23 -15.76 6.44
C ILE A 20 -5.79 -15.45 5.99
N ILE A 21 -5.53 -14.21 5.57
CA ILE A 21 -4.22 -13.80 5.06
C ILE A 21 -3.37 -13.30 6.23
N ASP A 22 -2.18 -13.87 6.37
CA ASP A 22 -1.18 -13.34 7.30
C ASP A 22 -0.48 -12.12 6.68
N TRP A 23 -1.08 -10.95 6.92
CA TRP A 23 -0.63 -9.66 6.39
C TRP A 23 0.79 -9.31 6.82
N ASN A 24 1.22 -9.73 8.02
CA ASN A 24 2.55 -9.45 8.56
C ASN A 24 3.64 -10.12 7.73
N THR A 25 3.40 -11.35 7.24
CA THR A 25 4.37 -12.06 6.38
C THR A 25 4.58 -11.36 5.03
N LEU A 26 3.64 -10.50 4.64
CA LEU A 26 3.70 -9.69 3.42
C LEU A 26 4.27 -8.28 3.65
N ASP A 27 4.72 -7.95 4.85
CA ASP A 27 5.07 -6.58 5.26
C ASP A 27 3.90 -5.58 5.06
N ILE A 28 2.68 -6.02 5.32
CA ILE A 28 1.47 -5.21 5.24
C ILE A 28 0.92 -4.99 6.64
N GLN A 29 0.56 -3.76 6.93
CA GLN A 29 -0.22 -3.40 8.11
C GLN A 29 -1.68 -3.27 7.71
N LEU A 30 -2.51 -4.22 8.13
CA LEU A 30 -3.96 -4.06 8.03
C LEU A 30 -4.40 -3.00 9.04
N ILE A 31 -4.80 -1.81 8.55
CA ILE A 31 -5.19 -0.68 9.42
C ILE A 31 -6.65 -0.75 9.84
N GLY A 32 -7.47 -1.51 9.11
CA GLY A 32 -8.87 -1.69 9.44
C GLY A 32 -9.69 -2.26 8.30
N THR A 33 -11.00 -2.29 8.53
CA THR A 33 -11.98 -2.69 7.53
C THR A 33 -13.12 -1.68 7.51
N ALA A 34 -13.77 -1.48 6.36
CA ALA A 34 -14.94 -0.63 6.20
C ALA A 34 -16.08 -1.41 5.54
N LYS A 35 -17.32 -1.12 5.93
CA LYS A 35 -18.52 -1.80 5.45
C LYS A 35 -19.18 -1.14 4.24
N ASP A 36 -18.77 0.07 3.92
CA ASP A 36 -19.28 0.84 2.78
C ASP A 36 -18.25 1.90 2.33
N GLY A 37 -18.52 2.51 1.18
CA GLY A 37 -17.61 3.49 0.60
C GLY A 37 -17.51 4.80 1.40
N ILE A 38 -18.52 5.16 2.20
CA ILE A 38 -18.46 6.40 3.02
C ILE A 38 -17.54 6.18 4.21
N GLU A 39 -17.67 5.06 4.91
CA GLU A 39 -16.78 4.69 6.01
C GLU A 39 -15.33 4.56 5.50
N ALA A 40 -15.15 3.88 4.34
CA ALA A 40 -13.85 3.77 3.70
C ALA A 40 -13.25 5.14 3.36
N TYR A 41 -14.02 6.04 2.79
CA TYR A 41 -13.58 7.39 2.45
C TYR A 41 -13.02 8.14 3.68
N ASN A 42 -13.74 8.09 4.81
CA ASN A 42 -13.30 8.74 6.05
C ASN A 42 -12.00 8.12 6.59
N ILE A 43 -11.92 6.78 6.62
CA ILE A 43 -10.69 6.09 7.06
C ILE A 43 -9.51 6.44 6.14
N ILE A 44 -9.73 6.52 4.83
CA ILE A 44 -8.65 6.86 3.88
C ILE A 44 -8.14 8.29 4.12
N LEU A 45 -9.01 9.24 4.46
CA LEU A 45 -8.61 10.61 4.77
C LEU A 45 -7.83 10.73 6.07
N ASP A 46 -8.13 9.89 7.06
CA ASP A 46 -7.50 9.93 8.37
C ASP A 46 -6.17 9.14 8.40
N GLU A 47 -6.15 7.96 7.77
CA GLU A 47 -5.07 7.00 7.90
C GLU A 47 -4.10 6.95 6.71
N TYR A 48 -4.50 7.49 5.56
CA TYR A 48 -3.71 7.49 4.32
C TYR A 48 -3.16 6.10 3.94
N PRO A 49 -4.02 5.10 3.66
CA PRO A 49 -3.55 3.78 3.27
C PRO A 49 -2.83 3.80 1.91
N ASP A 50 -1.81 2.95 1.80
CA ASP A 50 -1.10 2.74 0.54
C ASP A 50 -1.92 1.88 -0.43
N ILE A 51 -2.68 0.91 0.13
CA ILE A 51 -3.47 -0.06 -0.62
C ILE A 51 -4.89 -0.11 -0.07
N VAL A 52 -5.87 -0.11 -0.97
CA VAL A 52 -7.29 -0.32 -0.64
C VAL A 52 -7.80 -1.51 -1.45
N LEU A 53 -8.25 -2.55 -0.76
CA LEU A 53 -8.95 -3.70 -1.35
C LEU A 53 -10.44 -3.43 -1.22
N THR A 54 -11.16 -3.23 -2.33
CA THR A 54 -12.57 -2.80 -2.29
C THR A 54 -13.48 -3.61 -3.19
N ASP A 55 -14.70 -3.89 -2.71
CA ASP A 55 -15.78 -4.30 -3.59
C ASP A 55 -16.25 -3.13 -4.46
N ILE A 56 -16.87 -3.43 -5.60
CA ILE A 56 -17.48 -2.44 -6.50
C ILE A 56 -18.84 -2.00 -5.99
N LYS A 57 -19.70 -2.97 -5.70
CA LYS A 57 -21.12 -2.74 -5.35
C LYS A 57 -21.29 -2.65 -3.85
N MET A 58 -21.30 -1.45 -3.37
CA MET A 58 -21.56 -1.17 -1.96
C MET A 58 -22.66 -0.11 -1.83
N PRO A 59 -23.42 -0.11 -0.72
CA PRO A 59 -24.43 0.91 -0.47
C PRO A 59 -23.79 2.29 -0.28
N ALA A 60 -24.55 3.32 -0.52
CA ALA A 60 -24.25 4.74 -0.34
C ALA A 60 -23.15 5.30 -1.25
N LEU A 61 -21.95 4.71 -1.28
CA LEU A 61 -20.86 5.07 -2.17
C LEU A 61 -20.23 3.79 -2.72
N SER A 62 -20.31 3.59 -4.03
CA SER A 62 -19.71 2.42 -4.70
C SER A 62 -18.18 2.48 -4.69
N GLY A 63 -17.52 1.31 -4.86
CA GLY A 63 -16.06 1.26 -4.95
C GLY A 63 -15.49 2.12 -6.09
N ILE A 64 -16.20 2.24 -7.22
CA ILE A 64 -15.77 3.10 -8.34
C ILE A 64 -15.86 4.59 -7.99
N GLU A 65 -16.92 5.01 -7.31
CA GLU A 65 -17.05 6.40 -6.86
C GLU A 65 -16.02 6.73 -5.77
N LEU A 66 -15.73 5.77 -4.89
CA LEU A 66 -14.66 5.89 -3.89
C LEU A 66 -13.32 6.11 -4.58
N ILE A 67 -12.98 5.27 -5.57
CA ILE A 67 -11.74 5.39 -6.36
C ILE A 67 -11.64 6.76 -7.01
N ALA A 68 -12.70 7.23 -7.68
CA ALA A 68 -12.72 8.53 -8.34
C ALA A 68 -12.41 9.66 -7.36
N LYS A 69 -13.07 9.67 -6.19
CA LYS A 69 -12.86 10.70 -5.15
C LYS A 69 -11.45 10.66 -4.57
N ILE A 70 -10.93 9.47 -4.31
CA ILE A 70 -9.58 9.33 -3.72
C ILE A 70 -8.51 9.66 -4.74
N HIS A 71 -8.70 9.32 -6.02
CA HIS A 71 -7.75 9.66 -7.07
C HIS A 71 -7.51 11.17 -7.18
N GLU A 72 -8.52 12.00 -6.93
CA GLU A 72 -8.41 13.47 -6.94
C GLU A 72 -7.59 14.00 -5.74
N ILE A 73 -7.62 13.31 -4.60
CA ILE A 73 -7.03 13.77 -3.34
C ILE A 73 -5.67 13.12 -3.11
N ASN A 74 -5.58 11.82 -3.35
CA ASN A 74 -4.38 11.02 -3.15
C ASN A 74 -4.19 10.00 -4.29
N PRO A 75 -3.63 10.41 -5.43
CA PRO A 75 -3.43 9.54 -6.59
C PRO A 75 -2.41 8.41 -6.36
N GLN A 76 -1.70 8.42 -5.24
CA GLN A 76 -0.72 7.38 -4.90
C GLN A 76 -1.37 6.14 -4.28
N THR A 77 -2.57 6.26 -3.71
CA THR A 77 -3.29 5.10 -3.15
C THR A 77 -3.58 4.08 -4.26
N GLN A 78 -3.12 2.85 -4.06
CA GLN A 78 -3.33 1.76 -5.01
C GLN A 78 -4.61 1.01 -4.66
N PHE A 79 -5.41 0.71 -5.69
CA PHE A 79 -6.67 -0.02 -5.50
C PHE A 79 -6.57 -1.43 -6.08
N ILE A 80 -7.07 -2.40 -5.32
CA ILE A 80 -7.41 -3.76 -5.78
C ILE A 80 -8.92 -3.87 -5.74
N ILE A 81 -9.53 -4.13 -6.88
CA ILE A 81 -10.98 -4.25 -7.00
C ILE A 81 -11.38 -5.71 -6.93
N LEU A 82 -12.38 -6.00 -6.09
CA LEU A 82 -13.12 -7.25 -6.06
C LEU A 82 -14.45 -7.06 -6.78
N SER A 83 -14.81 -7.94 -7.69
CA SER A 83 -16.01 -7.75 -8.52
C SER A 83 -16.71 -9.07 -8.80
N GLY A 84 -18.03 -9.02 -8.88
CA GLY A 84 -18.84 -10.14 -9.35
C GLY A 84 -18.84 -10.29 -10.88
N TYR A 85 -19.45 -11.38 -11.35
CA TYR A 85 -19.61 -11.63 -12.78
C TYR A 85 -20.45 -10.53 -13.46
N GLY A 86 -20.05 -10.13 -14.67
CA GLY A 86 -20.82 -9.20 -15.51
C GLY A 86 -20.50 -7.71 -15.29
N GLU A 87 -19.48 -7.38 -14.53
CA GLU A 87 -19.14 -6.00 -14.16
C GLU A 87 -18.03 -5.37 -15.01
N PHE A 88 -17.89 -5.80 -16.28
CA PHE A 88 -16.84 -5.35 -17.20
C PHE A 88 -16.79 -3.82 -17.38
N GLU A 89 -17.93 -3.16 -17.41
CA GLU A 89 -18.00 -1.70 -17.57
C GLU A 89 -17.39 -0.96 -16.36
N TYR A 90 -17.49 -1.55 -15.16
CA TYR A 90 -16.86 -0.99 -13.96
C TYR A 90 -15.35 -1.16 -14.00
N ALA A 91 -14.84 -2.29 -14.50
CA ALA A 91 -13.42 -2.50 -14.70
C ALA A 91 -12.83 -1.45 -15.65
N LYS A 92 -13.52 -1.16 -16.77
CA LYS A 92 -13.11 -0.13 -17.71
C LYS A 92 -13.06 1.27 -17.08
N LYS A 93 -14.05 1.61 -16.25
CA LYS A 93 -14.04 2.88 -15.50
C LYS A 93 -12.88 2.95 -14.50
N ALA A 94 -12.64 1.88 -13.77
CA ALA A 94 -11.55 1.83 -12.80
C ALA A 94 -10.16 2.01 -13.46
N MET A 95 -9.97 1.43 -14.64
CA MET A 95 -8.72 1.60 -15.42
C MET A 95 -8.45 3.05 -15.81
N GLN A 96 -9.49 3.89 -16.00
CA GLN A 96 -9.33 5.32 -16.28
C GLN A 96 -8.71 6.08 -15.09
N TYR A 97 -8.85 5.55 -13.86
CA TYR A 97 -8.22 6.06 -12.65
C TYR A 97 -6.91 5.35 -12.30
N GLY A 98 -6.33 4.60 -13.24
CA GLY A 98 -5.04 3.93 -13.05
C GLY A 98 -5.10 2.63 -12.25
N VAL A 99 -6.28 2.08 -11.96
CA VAL A 99 -6.40 0.79 -11.26
C VAL A 99 -5.91 -0.33 -12.15
N LYS A 100 -4.92 -1.09 -11.68
CA LYS A 100 -4.28 -2.18 -12.40
C LYS A 100 -4.73 -3.57 -11.93
N HIS A 101 -5.29 -3.66 -10.73
CA HIS A 101 -5.59 -4.92 -10.06
C HIS A 101 -7.10 -5.10 -9.93
N TYR A 102 -7.60 -6.10 -10.67
CA TYR A 102 -9.02 -6.43 -10.74
C TYR A 102 -9.19 -7.94 -10.57
N LEU A 103 -9.89 -8.35 -9.53
CA LEU A 103 -10.12 -9.75 -9.19
C LEU A 103 -11.60 -10.09 -9.27
N LEU A 104 -11.92 -11.22 -9.91
CA LEU A 104 -13.29 -11.70 -9.98
C LEU A 104 -13.65 -12.53 -8.75
N LYS A 105 -14.78 -12.24 -8.13
CA LYS A 105 -15.38 -13.08 -7.09
C LYS A 105 -16.01 -14.34 -7.72
N PRO A 106 -15.81 -15.55 -7.13
CA PRO A 106 -15.04 -15.80 -5.93
C PRO A 106 -13.51 -15.76 -6.19
N CYS A 107 -12.78 -14.92 -5.49
CA CYS A 107 -11.34 -14.90 -5.53
C CYS A 107 -10.74 -15.71 -4.36
N ASN A 108 -9.56 -16.29 -4.58
CA ASN A 108 -8.84 -16.99 -3.54
C ASN A 108 -7.74 -16.10 -2.93
N GLU A 109 -7.23 -16.53 -1.77
CA GLU A 109 -6.16 -15.85 -1.04
C GLU A 109 -4.94 -15.56 -1.93
N MET A 110 -4.53 -16.55 -2.75
CA MET A 110 -3.33 -16.44 -3.59
C MET A 110 -3.44 -15.29 -4.59
N GLN A 111 -4.61 -15.05 -5.19
CA GLN A 111 -4.84 -13.97 -6.15
C GLN A 111 -4.72 -12.59 -5.48
N ILE A 112 -5.21 -12.45 -4.24
CA ILE A 112 -5.07 -11.22 -3.45
C ILE A 112 -3.60 -10.99 -3.11
N VAL A 113 -2.91 -12.01 -2.61
CA VAL A 113 -1.48 -11.98 -2.27
C VAL A 113 -0.63 -11.61 -3.48
N ASP A 114 -0.90 -12.19 -4.65
CA ASP A 114 -0.15 -11.91 -5.88
C ASP A 114 -0.37 -10.45 -6.34
N SER A 115 -1.59 -9.93 -6.22
CA SER A 115 -1.88 -8.52 -6.52
C SER A 115 -1.10 -7.59 -5.61
N ILE A 116 -1.04 -7.88 -4.33
CA ILE A 116 -0.26 -7.09 -3.34
C ILE A 116 1.24 -7.16 -3.63
N LYS A 117 1.77 -8.34 -3.96
CA LYS A 117 3.18 -8.49 -4.35
C LYS A 117 3.53 -7.67 -5.59
N ASN A 118 2.62 -7.62 -6.57
CA ASN A 118 2.80 -6.82 -7.77
C ASN A 118 2.79 -5.31 -7.45
N ILE A 119 1.85 -4.84 -6.62
CA ILE A 119 1.83 -3.45 -6.13
C ILE A 119 3.14 -3.10 -5.42
N LYS A 120 3.59 -3.95 -4.50
CA LYS A 120 4.88 -3.75 -3.81
C LYS A 120 6.04 -3.64 -4.78
N LYS A 121 6.09 -4.52 -5.79
CA LYS A 121 7.14 -4.49 -6.82
C LYS A 121 7.12 -3.18 -7.61
N ASP A 122 5.94 -2.75 -8.07
CA ASP A 122 5.78 -1.49 -8.80
C ASP A 122 6.19 -0.29 -7.92
N TYR A 123 5.80 -0.28 -6.65
CA TYR A 123 6.16 0.76 -5.69
C TYR A 123 7.69 0.89 -5.55
N PHE A 124 8.39 -0.22 -5.36
CA PHE A 124 9.85 -0.23 -5.26
C PHE A 124 10.56 0.10 -6.58
N GLN A 125 10.02 -0.34 -7.72
CA GLN A 125 10.58 0.01 -9.03
C GLN A 125 10.48 1.51 -9.31
N ASN A 126 9.35 2.14 -8.99
CA ASN A 126 9.17 3.58 -9.15
C ASN A 126 10.17 4.36 -8.29
N ILE A 127 10.37 3.98 -7.02
CA ILE A 127 11.38 4.60 -6.16
C ILE A 127 12.79 4.47 -6.77
N THR A 128 13.12 3.29 -7.30
CA THR A 128 14.45 3.03 -7.91
C THR A 128 14.65 3.81 -9.22
N HIS A 129 13.58 4.03 -9.98
CA HIS A 129 13.64 4.81 -11.21
C HIS A 129 13.84 6.30 -10.91
N PHE A 130 13.08 6.85 -9.96
CA PHE A 130 13.29 8.22 -9.47
C PHE A 130 14.70 8.46 -8.97
N MET A 131 15.31 7.48 -8.33
CA MET A 131 16.70 7.57 -7.83
C MET A 131 17.75 7.61 -8.95
N LYS A 132 17.42 7.21 -10.18
CA LYS A 132 18.40 7.14 -11.29
C LYS A 132 18.35 8.35 -12.22
N GLU A 133 17.27 9.10 -12.28
CA GLU A 133 17.04 10.11 -13.30
C GLU A 133 17.58 11.52 -12.97
N ASP A 134 17.78 11.87 -11.69
CA ASP A 134 18.28 13.21 -11.34
C ASP A 134 19.09 13.23 -10.04
N PRO A 135 20.43 13.39 -10.13
CA PRO A 135 21.30 13.43 -8.96
C PRO A 135 21.06 14.63 -8.03
N GLU A 136 20.53 15.74 -8.52
CA GLU A 136 20.29 16.94 -7.68
C GLU A 136 18.95 16.87 -6.94
N THR A 137 17.92 16.28 -7.53
CA THR A 137 16.64 16.00 -6.84
C THR A 137 16.77 14.86 -5.83
N ASN A 138 17.73 13.98 -6.01
CA ASN A 138 18.03 12.87 -5.11
C ASN A 138 18.35 13.32 -3.68
N ILE A 139 19.00 14.46 -3.48
CA ILE A 139 19.35 14.96 -2.14
C ILE A 139 18.07 15.16 -1.29
N ASN A 140 17.01 15.69 -1.86
CA ASN A 140 15.75 15.92 -1.15
C ASN A 140 14.98 14.61 -0.87
N VAL A 141 15.03 13.65 -1.80
CA VAL A 141 14.43 12.32 -1.62
C VAL A 141 15.23 11.52 -0.58
N PHE A 142 16.56 11.55 -0.64
CA PHE A 142 17.41 10.94 0.39
C PHE A 142 17.18 11.58 1.77
N HIS A 143 16.99 12.89 1.82
CA HIS A 143 16.68 13.57 3.07
C HIS A 143 15.32 13.13 3.64
N SER A 144 14.27 13.03 2.82
CA SER A 144 12.94 12.59 3.28
C SER A 144 12.91 11.10 3.65
N ILE A 145 13.60 10.23 2.90
CA ILE A 145 13.77 8.82 3.26
C ILE A 145 14.61 8.69 4.52
N GLY A 146 15.71 9.44 4.62
CA GLY A 146 16.57 9.48 5.81
C GLY A 146 15.81 9.94 7.06
N VAL A 147 14.99 10.99 6.95
CA VAL A 147 14.11 11.47 8.03
C VAL A 147 13.07 10.40 8.41
N SER A 148 12.47 9.73 7.44
CA SER A 148 11.50 8.66 7.70
C SER A 148 12.14 7.45 8.38
N ILE A 149 13.34 7.05 7.97
CA ILE A 149 14.11 5.99 8.63
C ILE A 149 14.49 6.42 10.05
N PHE A 150 14.97 7.65 10.21
CA PHE A 150 15.40 8.19 11.49
C PHE A 150 14.23 8.30 12.48
N THR A 151 13.07 8.79 12.05
CA THR A 151 11.86 8.85 12.88
C THR A 151 11.34 7.45 13.24
N SER A 152 11.40 6.50 12.31
CA SER A 152 11.07 5.10 12.59
C SER A 152 12.02 4.46 13.59
N CYS A 153 13.30 4.79 13.54
CA CYS A 153 14.30 4.32 14.51
C CYS A 153 14.11 4.92 15.91
N LEU A 154 13.70 6.19 16.00
CA LEU A 154 13.44 6.85 17.29
C LEU A 154 12.21 6.31 18.02
N SER A 155 11.25 5.71 17.30
CA SER A 155 10.04 5.12 17.88
C SER A 155 10.20 3.65 18.29
N LEU A 156 11.35 3.03 17.99
CA LEU A 156 11.62 1.64 18.40
C LEU A 156 12.17 1.60 19.83
N PRO A 157 11.71 0.67 20.70
CA PRO A 157 12.41 0.34 21.93
C PRO A 157 13.82 -0.15 21.58
N SER A 158 14.79 0.11 22.43
CA SER A 158 16.26 -0.04 22.26
C SER A 158 16.74 -1.45 21.81
N ASP A 159 16.09 -2.03 20.82
CA ASP A 159 16.42 -3.34 20.28
C ASP A 159 17.33 -3.19 19.05
N THR A 160 18.63 -3.42 19.30
CA THR A 160 19.70 -3.37 18.30
C THR A 160 19.44 -4.28 17.08
N CYS A 161 18.64 -5.32 17.23
CA CYS A 161 18.31 -6.27 16.16
C CYS A 161 17.34 -5.67 15.14
N ALA A 162 16.35 -4.91 15.60
CA ALA A 162 15.39 -4.21 14.72
C ALA A 162 16.07 -3.15 13.86
N PHE A 163 17.01 -2.38 14.44
CA PHE A 163 17.80 -1.38 13.75
C PHE A 163 18.68 -1.98 12.64
N GLN A 164 19.38 -3.09 12.94
CA GLN A 164 20.19 -3.79 11.93
C GLN A 164 19.36 -4.37 10.80
N ASN A 165 18.15 -4.85 11.05
CA ASN A 165 17.25 -5.35 10.02
C ASN A 165 16.73 -4.24 9.11
N ILE A 166 16.43 -3.06 9.66
CA ILE A 166 16.04 -1.88 8.88
C ILE A 166 17.19 -1.47 7.96
N ILE A 167 18.41 -1.28 8.50
CA ILE A 167 19.58 -0.94 7.69
C ILE A 167 19.84 -1.99 6.61
N LYS A 168 19.78 -3.27 6.93
CA LYS A 168 20.00 -4.37 5.99
C LYS A 168 18.95 -4.40 4.87
N THR A 169 17.71 -4.06 5.18
CA THR A 169 16.64 -3.96 4.19
C THR A 169 16.87 -2.79 3.24
N TYR A 170 17.25 -1.62 3.76
CA TYR A 170 17.47 -0.42 2.96
C TYR A 170 18.82 -0.41 2.24
N SER A 171 19.89 -0.98 2.79
CA SER A 171 21.19 -1.10 2.12
C SER A 171 21.13 -1.96 0.85
N LYS A 172 20.23 -2.92 0.81
CA LYS A 172 19.98 -3.75 -0.37
C LYS A 172 19.42 -2.95 -1.56
N TYR A 173 18.77 -1.82 -1.29
CA TYR A 173 18.16 -0.95 -2.30
C TYR A 173 19.00 0.29 -2.62
N LEU A 174 19.91 0.68 -1.73
CA LEU A 174 20.67 1.93 -1.85
C LEU A 174 22.03 1.74 -2.53
N ASP A 175 22.47 0.52 -2.85
CA ASP A 175 23.81 0.23 -3.42
C ASP A 175 24.93 1.14 -2.81
N VAL A 176 24.80 1.38 -1.50
CA VAL A 176 25.74 2.21 -0.76
C VAL A 176 27.00 1.37 -0.59
N GLN A 177 27.97 1.61 -1.43
CA GLN A 177 29.34 1.23 -1.10
C GLN A 177 29.64 1.86 0.26
N THR A 178 29.67 1.03 1.27
CA THR A 178 29.86 1.42 2.66
C THR A 178 31.23 2.06 2.82
N THR A 179 31.28 3.39 2.72
CA THR A 179 32.34 4.13 3.42
C THR A 179 31.99 4.15 4.89
N PRO A 180 32.87 3.76 5.80
CA PRO A 180 32.58 3.75 7.21
C PRO A 180 32.42 5.19 7.71
N TYR A 181 31.19 5.60 7.98
CA TYR A 181 30.94 6.82 8.73
C TYR A 181 31.23 6.54 10.21
N THR A 182 32.26 7.15 10.71
CA THR A 182 32.54 7.18 12.15
C THR A 182 31.56 8.16 12.77
N LEU A 183 30.60 7.65 13.54
CA LEU A 183 29.75 8.46 14.40
C LEU A 183 30.64 9.03 15.53
N TYR A 184 30.83 10.34 15.53
CA TYR A 184 31.37 11.04 16.69
C TYR A 184 30.23 11.26 17.71
N TYR A 185 30.45 10.81 18.94
CA TYR A 185 29.61 11.11 20.09
C TYR A 185 29.79 12.58 20.53
#